data_59c409f59fd68a735147ce659bfcd310
#
_entry.id   59c409f59fd68a735147ce659bfcd310
#
_cell.length_a   1.000
_cell.length_b   1.000
_cell.length_c   1.000
_cell.angle_alpha   90.00
_cell.angle_beta   90.00
_cell.angle_gamma   90.00
#
_symmetry.space_group_name_H-M   'P 1'
#
loop_
_entity.id
_entity.type
_entity.pdbx_description
1 polymer ?
#
loop_
_entity_poly.entity_id
_entity_poly.type
_entity_poly.pdbx_seq_one_letter_code
_entity_poly.pdbx_strand_id
1 'polypeptide(L)'
;MRILNEIFAIIKNHPHTGSSRVLAAALASACNAHYTVSLLNVSAILDENGMRLVNRLARITQEPDFSNDAQHEMLQRLLALGLIHESRRNNL
;
A
#
# COMPACT_ATOMS: atom_id res chain seq x y z
N MET A 1 -12.41 -1.96 3.39
CA MET A 1 -12.31 -1.59 1.95
C MET A 1 -11.76 -2.75 1.15
N ARG A 2 -12.48 -3.11 0.11
CA ARG A 2 -12.09 -4.27 -0.70
C ARG A 2 -10.73 -4.13 -1.35
N ILE A 3 -10.43 -2.95 -1.90
CA ILE A 3 -9.14 -2.76 -2.57
C ILE A 3 -7.98 -2.94 -1.61
N LEU A 4 -8.10 -2.45 -0.38
CA LEU A 4 -7.05 -2.59 0.61
C LEU A 4 -6.85 -4.06 0.97
N ASN A 5 -7.95 -4.78 1.18
CA ASN A 5 -7.88 -6.19 1.54
C ASN A 5 -7.34 -7.06 0.41
N GLU A 6 -7.69 -6.74 -0.82
CA GLU A 6 -7.21 -7.47 -1.98
C GLU A 6 -5.70 -7.38 -2.11
N ILE A 7 -5.17 -6.16 -1.98
CA ILE A 7 -3.72 -5.94 -2.08
C ILE A 7 -3.00 -6.58 -0.89
N PHE A 8 -3.56 -6.43 0.30
CA PHE A 8 -2.96 -6.99 1.50
C PHE A 8 -2.85 -8.51 1.40
N ALA A 9 -3.86 -9.17 0.84
CA ALA A 9 -3.82 -10.61 0.65
C ALA A 9 -2.68 -11.04 -0.28
N ILE A 10 -2.44 -10.28 -1.35
CA ILE A 10 -1.34 -10.55 -2.26
C ILE A 10 0.00 -10.43 -1.53
N ILE A 11 0.16 -9.37 -0.74
CA ILE A 11 1.40 -9.15 0.01
C ILE A 11 1.64 -10.29 1.00
N LYS A 12 0.60 -10.72 1.71
CA LYS A 12 0.72 -11.79 2.69
C LYS A 12 1.10 -13.11 2.05
N ASN A 13 0.60 -13.37 0.84
CA ASN A 13 0.90 -14.61 0.15
C ASN A 13 2.31 -14.65 -0.43
N HIS A 14 2.91 -13.48 -0.65
CA HIS A 14 4.24 -13.39 -1.26
C HIS A 14 5.08 -12.32 -0.56
N PRO A 15 5.32 -12.44 0.75
CA PRO A 15 5.83 -11.32 1.56
C PRO A 15 7.25 -10.88 1.25
N HIS A 16 8.04 -11.71 0.57
CA HIS A 16 9.44 -11.38 0.35
C HIS A 16 9.76 -11.01 -1.10
N THR A 17 8.75 -10.82 -1.93
CA THR A 17 9.00 -10.45 -3.32
C THR A 17 9.17 -8.95 -3.48
N GLY A 18 9.86 -8.55 -4.55
CA GLY A 18 9.98 -7.13 -4.89
C GLY A 18 8.62 -6.50 -5.18
N SER A 19 7.73 -7.24 -5.85
CA SER A 19 6.38 -6.75 -6.12
C SER A 19 5.63 -6.46 -4.84
N SER A 20 5.72 -7.34 -3.85
CA SER A 20 5.02 -7.14 -2.58
C SER A 20 5.56 -5.95 -1.81
N ARG A 21 6.86 -5.69 -1.89
CA ARG A 21 7.43 -4.51 -1.25
C ARG A 21 6.88 -3.23 -1.86
N VAL A 22 6.80 -3.19 -3.19
CA VAL A 22 6.26 -2.02 -3.87
C VAL A 22 4.77 -1.87 -3.58
N LEU A 23 4.03 -2.98 -3.56
CA LEU A 23 2.61 -2.94 -3.23
C LEU A 23 2.39 -2.47 -1.79
N ALA A 24 3.23 -2.90 -0.85
CA ALA A 24 3.11 -2.46 0.54
C ALA A 24 3.37 -0.96 0.66
N ALA A 25 4.36 -0.44 -0.04
CA ALA A 25 4.64 1.00 -0.04
C ALA A 25 3.48 1.77 -0.66
N ALA A 26 2.91 1.27 -1.76
CA ALA A 26 1.77 1.92 -2.40
C ALA A 26 0.56 1.90 -1.50
N LEU A 27 0.32 0.76 -0.83
CA LEU A 27 -0.80 0.62 0.09
C LEU A 27 -0.68 1.59 1.24
N ALA A 28 0.51 1.70 1.84
CA ALA A 28 0.75 2.64 2.94
C ALA A 28 0.54 4.08 2.48
N SER A 29 1.02 4.42 1.28
CA SER A 29 0.90 5.79 0.78
C SER A 29 -0.56 6.15 0.49
N ALA A 30 -1.40 5.16 0.20
CA ALA A 30 -2.83 5.39 -0.01
C ALA A 30 -3.58 5.50 1.32
N CYS A 31 -2.97 5.05 2.40
CA CYS A 31 -3.62 5.09 3.72
C CYS A 31 -3.19 6.30 4.55
N ASN A 32 -2.03 6.87 4.25
CA ASN A 32 -1.51 7.98 5.03
C ASN A 32 -0.52 8.79 4.19
N ALA A 33 -0.71 10.09 4.16
CA ALA A 33 0.08 10.98 3.31
C ALA A 33 1.55 11.07 3.72
N HIS A 34 1.91 10.62 4.91
CA HIS A 34 3.30 10.59 5.34
C HIS A 34 4.11 9.50 4.66
N TYR A 35 3.45 8.50 4.10
CA TYR A 35 4.12 7.41 3.39
C TYR A 35 4.13 7.71 1.90
N THR A 36 5.21 7.31 1.25
CA THR A 36 5.39 7.57 -0.17
C THR A 36 5.77 6.29 -0.89
N VAL A 37 5.55 6.29 -2.20
CA VAL A 37 5.98 5.20 -3.05
C VAL A 37 6.59 5.80 -4.31
N SER A 38 7.67 5.18 -4.79
CA SER A 38 8.31 5.61 -6.02
C SER A 38 7.48 5.16 -7.21
N LEU A 39 7.02 6.09 -8.03
CA LEU A 39 6.30 5.75 -9.25
C LEU A 39 7.20 5.02 -10.23
N LEU A 40 8.50 5.31 -10.20
CA LEU A 40 9.45 4.58 -11.03
C LEU A 40 9.49 3.11 -10.64
N ASN A 41 9.53 2.81 -9.35
CA ASN A 41 9.50 1.43 -8.88
C ASN A 41 8.19 0.74 -9.23
N VAL A 42 7.08 1.46 -9.13
CA VAL A 42 5.78 0.92 -9.51
C VAL A 42 5.82 0.46 -10.97
N SER A 43 6.28 1.31 -11.87
CA SER A 43 6.28 0.98 -13.29
C SER A 43 7.33 -0.06 -13.65
N ALA A 44 8.45 -0.10 -12.94
CA ALA A 44 9.56 -1.00 -13.27
C ALA A 44 9.35 -2.41 -12.72
N ILE A 45 8.65 -2.55 -11.61
CA ILE A 45 8.58 -3.81 -10.87
C ILE A 45 7.24 -4.51 -10.98
N LEU A 46 6.14 -3.75 -11.00
CA LEU A 46 4.81 -4.35 -10.99
C LEU A 46 4.40 -4.82 -12.38
N ASP A 47 3.72 -5.95 -12.42
CA ASP A 47 3.11 -6.43 -13.64
C ASP A 47 1.81 -5.68 -13.90
N GLU A 48 1.10 -6.08 -14.93
CA GLU A 48 -0.13 -5.41 -15.33
C GLU A 48 -1.19 -5.45 -14.24
N ASN A 49 -1.29 -6.58 -13.54
CA ASN A 49 -2.25 -6.69 -12.45
C ASN A 49 -1.89 -5.77 -11.29
N GLY A 50 -0.61 -5.71 -10.93
CA GLY A 50 -0.14 -4.81 -9.89
C GLY A 50 -0.39 -3.35 -10.26
N MET A 51 -0.15 -2.99 -11.51
CA MET A 51 -0.42 -1.64 -11.99
C MET A 51 -1.91 -1.29 -11.88
N ARG A 52 -2.77 -2.24 -12.24
CA ARG A 52 -4.21 -2.04 -12.14
C ARG A 52 -4.63 -1.74 -10.69
N LEU A 53 -4.04 -2.47 -9.75
CA LEU A 53 -4.35 -2.29 -8.34
C LEU A 53 -3.87 -0.93 -7.84
N VAL A 54 -2.66 -0.53 -8.22
CA VAL A 54 -2.12 0.78 -7.81
C VAL A 54 -2.94 1.92 -8.42
N ASN A 55 -3.42 1.75 -9.65
CA ASN A 55 -4.30 2.74 -10.25
C ASN A 55 -5.58 2.93 -9.45
N ARG A 56 -6.12 1.87 -8.88
CA ARG A 56 -7.28 1.98 -8.00
C ARG A 56 -6.91 2.69 -6.70
N LEU A 57 -5.72 2.41 -6.16
CA LEU A 57 -5.27 3.13 -4.96
C LEU A 57 -5.12 4.63 -5.21
N ALA A 58 -4.69 5.01 -6.40
CA ALA A 58 -4.55 6.41 -6.75
C ALA A 58 -5.90 7.14 -6.77
N ARG A 59 -6.99 6.40 -6.81
CA ARG A 59 -8.34 6.96 -6.76
C ARG A 59 -9.12 6.44 -5.57
N ILE A 60 -8.43 6.19 -4.48
CA ILE A 60 -9.02 5.51 -3.31
C ILE A 60 -10.23 6.25 -2.76
N THR A 61 -10.23 7.58 -2.80
CA THR A 61 -11.36 8.36 -2.30
C THR A 61 -12.62 8.19 -3.14
N GLN A 62 -12.49 7.61 -4.33
CA GLN A 62 -13.62 7.37 -5.22
C GLN A 62 -14.17 5.96 -5.10
N GLU A 63 -13.56 5.11 -4.27
CA GLU A 63 -14.07 3.76 -4.05
C GLU A 63 -15.39 3.84 -3.30
N PRO A 64 -16.40 3.02 -3.69
CA PRO A 64 -17.71 3.07 -3.05
C PRO A 64 -17.70 2.79 -1.55
N ASP A 65 -16.72 2.02 -1.10
CA ASP A 65 -16.58 1.65 0.31
C ASP A 65 -15.43 2.40 1.00
N PHE A 66 -15.08 3.59 0.51
CA PHE A 66 -14.02 4.39 1.09
C PHE A 66 -14.27 4.64 2.58
N SER A 67 -13.23 4.42 3.39
CA SER A 67 -13.35 4.52 4.85
C SER A 67 -12.00 4.92 5.45
N ASN A 68 -11.98 6.04 6.17
CA ASN A 68 -10.79 6.49 6.87
C ASN A 68 -10.39 5.51 7.97
N ASP A 69 -11.38 4.89 8.62
CA ASP A 69 -11.10 3.88 9.64
C ASP A 69 -10.41 2.66 9.05
N ALA A 70 -10.87 2.23 7.88
CA ALA A 70 -10.25 1.09 7.19
C ALA A 70 -8.81 1.41 6.78
N GLN A 71 -8.55 2.63 6.33
CA GLN A 71 -7.19 3.06 5.98
C GLN A 71 -6.28 3.01 7.21
N HIS A 72 -6.75 3.56 8.32
CA HIS A 72 -5.98 3.57 9.56
C HIS A 72 -5.68 2.15 10.02
N GLU A 73 -6.68 1.28 10.01
CA GLU A 73 -6.54 -0.10 10.43
C GLU A 73 -5.55 -0.85 9.55
N MET A 74 -5.62 -0.63 8.23
CA MET A 74 -4.70 -1.27 7.30
C MET A 74 -3.26 -0.84 7.57
N LEU A 75 -3.06 0.45 7.83
CA LEU A 75 -1.72 0.95 8.14
C LEU A 75 -1.15 0.27 9.39
N GLN A 76 -1.99 0.08 10.41
CA GLN A 76 -1.56 -0.60 11.64
C GLN A 76 -1.18 -2.05 11.36
N ARG A 77 -1.90 -2.73 10.47
CA ARG A 77 -1.57 -4.10 10.09
C ARG A 77 -0.22 -4.16 9.38
N LEU A 78 0.03 -3.23 8.47
CA LEU A 78 1.30 -3.20 7.74
C LEU A 78 2.46 -2.96 8.68
N LEU A 79 2.30 -2.06 9.63
CA LEU A 79 3.33 -1.79 10.64
C LEU A 79 3.56 -3.01 11.54
N ALA A 80 2.48 -3.65 11.98
CA ALA A 80 2.58 -4.79 12.89
C ALA A 80 3.29 -5.98 12.26
N LEU A 81 3.15 -6.16 10.95
CA LEU A 81 3.80 -7.25 10.24
C LEU A 81 5.20 -6.88 9.73
N GLY A 82 5.66 -5.67 10.00
CA GLY A 82 6.97 -5.23 9.55
C GLY A 82 7.08 -5.01 8.06
N LEU A 83 5.95 -4.86 7.37
CA LEU A 83 5.93 -4.68 5.92
C LEU A 83 6.29 -3.25 5.52
N ILE A 84 6.11 -2.31 6.43
CA ILE A 84 6.52 -0.91 6.26
C ILE A 84 7.14 -0.46 7.57
N HIS A 85 7.84 0.66 7.51
CA HIS A 85 8.45 1.24 8.70
C HIS A 85 7.77 2.55 9.02
N GLU A 86 7.63 2.82 10.31
CA GLU A 86 7.08 4.07 10.76
C GLU A 86 7.94 5.22 10.26
N SER A 87 7.30 6.26 9.76
CA SER A 87 8.02 7.43 9.26
C SER A 87 8.61 8.21 10.42
N ARG A 88 9.98 8.39 10.46
CA ARG A 88 10.58 9.06 11.55
C ARG A 88 11.29 10.20 11.05
N ARG A 89 10.88 11.02 10.57
CA ARG A 89 11.57 12.00 10.10
C ARG A 89 12.14 12.82 10.93
N ASN A 90 12.19 12.86 11.65
CA ASN A 90 12.77 13.58 12.35
C ASN A 90 13.83 13.45 12.87
N ASN A 91 14.09 13.23 12.74
CA ASN A 91 14.92 13.17 13.10
C ASN A 91 15.69 13.85 12.98
N LEU A 92 15.53 14.12 12.92
CA LEU A 92 16.08 14.76 12.87
C LEU A 92 16.39 15.15 13.43
#